data_3de9d771a1fc546a9e6bdc87fbb1a163
#
_entry.id   3de9d771a1fc546a9e6bdc87fbb1a163
#
_cell.length_a   1.000
_cell.length_b   1.000
_cell.length_c   1.000
_cell.angle_alpha   90.00
_cell.angle_beta   90.00
_cell.angle_gamma   90.00
#
_symmetry.space_group_name_H-M   'P 1'
#
loop_
_entity.id
_entity.type
_entity.pdbx_description
1 polymer ?
#
loop_
_entity_poly.entity_id
_entity_poly.type
_entity_poly.pdbx_seq_one_letter_code
_entity_poly.pdbx_strand_id
1 'polypeptide(L)'
;MDNKVYIVTSGCYSDYDIDAVFKDKSKAEIYCSCHEDCEIEEYDFSDDNIFTPFESVIINFDIYKDKNREDRISFRFRHLAKEDAKWYMENRESVSVYDNGWISICLWRRLPNNYDEDKIRNKYTKVYQDLRGEILYLVSEFDCSTYDKRRIANENLQKYIEGRFGIEEISE
;
A
#
# COMPACT_ATOMS: atom_id res chain seq x y z
N MET A 1 -17.33 2.27 33.08
CA MET A 1 -17.20 3.66 32.60
C MET A 1 -17.45 3.57 31.11
N ASP A 2 -18.38 4.37 30.59
CA ASP A 2 -18.60 4.40 29.16
C ASP A 2 -17.32 4.92 28.49
N ASN A 3 -16.73 4.08 27.67
CA ASN A 3 -15.50 4.41 26.97
C ASN A 3 -15.84 5.10 25.63
N LYS A 4 -16.52 6.25 25.75
CA LYS A 4 -17.03 7.03 24.63
C LYS A 4 -16.45 8.42 24.57
N VAL A 5 -16.40 8.95 23.35
CA VAL A 5 -16.14 10.37 23.08
C VAL A 5 -17.32 10.94 22.30
N TYR A 6 -17.59 12.19 22.55
CA TYR A 6 -18.64 12.97 21.90
C TYR A 6 -17.98 14.09 21.13
N ILE A 7 -18.05 14.01 19.81
CA ILE A 7 -17.48 14.99 18.90
C ILE A 7 -18.60 15.95 18.53
N VAL A 8 -18.39 17.21 18.80
CA VAL A 8 -19.31 18.27 18.43
C VAL A 8 -18.86 18.84 17.09
N THR A 9 -19.77 18.86 16.14
CA THR A 9 -19.50 19.27 14.77
C THR A 9 -20.47 20.35 14.32
N SER A 10 -20.06 21.15 13.35
CA SER A 10 -20.89 22.15 12.69
C SER A 10 -20.69 22.10 11.17
N GLY A 11 -21.67 22.67 10.44
CA GLY A 11 -21.63 22.71 8.98
C GLY A 11 -21.91 21.38 8.30
N CYS A 12 -21.77 21.38 6.98
CA CYS A 12 -21.96 20.17 6.15
C CYS A 12 -21.07 20.22 4.91
N TYR A 13 -20.70 19.05 4.39
CA TYR A 13 -19.84 18.88 3.20
C TYR A 13 -18.52 19.67 3.31
N SER A 14 -18.37 20.73 2.49
CA SER A 14 -17.14 21.53 2.45
C SER A 14 -16.92 22.42 3.68
N ASP A 15 -17.99 22.66 4.44
CA ASP A 15 -18.01 23.54 5.61
C ASP A 15 -18.09 22.78 6.92
N TYR A 16 -17.96 21.42 6.86
CA TYR A 16 -17.89 20.57 8.04
C TYR A 16 -16.64 20.88 8.85
N ASP A 17 -16.83 21.15 10.14
CA ASP A 17 -15.75 21.40 11.10
C ASP A 17 -16.02 20.66 12.41
N ILE A 18 -14.95 20.33 13.14
CA ILE A 18 -15.00 19.78 14.50
C ILE A 18 -14.79 20.92 15.47
N ASP A 19 -15.85 21.31 16.17
CA ASP A 19 -15.80 22.42 17.13
C ASP A 19 -15.21 22.02 18.47
N ALA A 20 -15.55 20.83 18.98
CA ALA A 20 -15.07 20.35 20.26
C ALA A 20 -15.18 18.84 20.42
N VAL A 21 -14.42 18.27 21.36
CA VAL A 21 -14.45 16.83 21.72
C VAL A 21 -14.57 16.69 23.24
N PHE A 22 -15.56 15.92 23.68
CA PHE A 22 -15.85 15.70 25.11
C PHE A 22 -15.85 14.21 25.45
N LYS A 23 -15.45 13.88 26.68
CA LYS A 23 -15.66 12.55 27.28
C LYS A 23 -16.99 12.47 28.03
N ASP A 24 -17.62 13.59 28.31
CA ASP A 24 -18.87 13.72 29.04
C ASP A 24 -19.95 14.21 28.09
N LYS A 25 -20.98 13.36 27.90
CA LYS A 25 -22.09 13.65 27.00
C LYS A 25 -22.84 14.92 27.38
N SER A 26 -23.08 15.11 28.68
CA SER A 26 -23.81 16.29 29.17
C SER A 26 -23.08 17.59 28.86
N LYS A 27 -21.75 17.58 28.89
CA LYS A 27 -20.94 18.74 28.48
C LYS A 27 -21.02 19.01 27.00
N ALA A 28 -21.01 17.96 26.15
CA ALA A 28 -21.21 18.10 24.72
C ALA A 28 -22.62 18.68 24.42
N GLU A 29 -23.66 18.18 25.10
CA GLU A 29 -25.03 18.68 24.96
C GLU A 29 -25.14 20.17 25.38
N ILE A 30 -24.54 20.56 26.47
CA ILE A 30 -24.51 21.96 26.91
C ILE A 30 -23.77 22.83 25.87
N TYR A 31 -22.62 22.38 25.39
CA TYR A 31 -21.86 23.12 24.39
C TYR A 31 -22.67 23.30 23.11
N CYS A 32 -23.27 22.22 22.60
CA CYS A 32 -24.07 22.24 21.39
C CYS A 32 -25.30 23.14 21.56
N SER A 33 -25.93 23.19 22.73
CA SER A 33 -27.06 24.07 23.00
C SER A 33 -26.72 25.58 22.94
N CYS A 34 -25.45 25.93 23.02
CA CYS A 34 -24.97 27.31 22.91
C CYS A 34 -24.61 27.76 21.50
N HIS A 35 -24.68 26.85 20.51
CA HIS A 35 -24.27 27.09 19.13
C HIS A 35 -25.39 26.70 18.18
N GLU A 36 -25.58 27.46 17.11
CA GLU A 36 -26.50 27.14 16.02
C GLU A 36 -25.84 26.11 15.09
N ASP A 37 -26.63 25.24 14.48
CA ASP A 37 -26.21 24.21 13.50
C ASP A 37 -25.17 23.20 14.03
N CYS A 38 -25.27 22.90 15.32
CA CYS A 38 -24.36 22.01 16.03
C CYS A 38 -24.96 20.58 16.12
N GLU A 39 -24.15 19.58 15.79
CA GLU A 39 -24.48 18.16 15.93
C GLU A 39 -23.50 17.47 16.88
N ILE A 40 -23.94 16.38 17.49
CA ILE A 40 -23.10 15.55 18.37
C ILE A 40 -22.99 14.16 17.78
N GLU A 41 -21.76 13.78 17.44
CA GLU A 41 -21.43 12.43 17.01
C GLU A 41 -20.84 11.64 18.19
N GLU A 42 -21.30 10.40 18.37
CA GLU A 42 -20.86 9.53 19.46
C GLU A 42 -19.97 8.42 18.93
N TYR A 43 -18.76 8.29 19.45
CA TYR A 43 -17.79 7.27 19.07
C TYR A 43 -17.26 6.53 20.30
N ASP A 44 -16.89 5.26 20.08
CA ASP A 44 -16.16 4.51 21.08
C ASP A 44 -14.73 5.03 21.19
N PHE A 45 -14.29 5.31 22.43
CA PHE A 45 -12.93 5.74 22.69
C PHE A 45 -11.96 4.56 22.56
N SER A 46 -11.05 4.63 21.61
CA SER A 46 -10.24 3.48 21.20
C SER A 46 -8.86 3.38 21.87
N ASP A 47 -8.52 4.25 22.84
CA ASP A 47 -7.22 4.20 23.53
C ASP A 47 -6.95 2.87 24.26
N ASP A 48 -8.02 2.19 24.69
CA ASP A 48 -7.91 0.88 25.35
C ASP A 48 -7.81 -0.27 24.35
N ASN A 49 -8.05 -0.02 23.05
CA ASN A 49 -7.86 -1.00 22.01
C ASN A 49 -6.38 -1.07 21.65
N ILE A 50 -5.81 -2.27 21.70
CA ILE A 50 -4.48 -2.51 21.17
C ILE A 50 -4.58 -2.40 19.65
N PHE A 51 -4.32 -1.20 19.13
CA PHE A 51 -4.19 -0.99 17.70
C PHE A 51 -2.80 -1.45 17.27
N THR A 52 -2.78 -2.55 16.54
CA THR A 52 -1.55 -3.02 15.88
C THR A 52 -1.72 -2.81 14.38
N PRO A 53 -1.04 -1.84 13.79
CA PRO A 53 -1.10 -1.63 12.36
C PRO A 53 -0.52 -2.84 11.62
N PHE A 54 -1.01 -3.10 10.43
CA PHE A 54 -0.37 -4.02 9.50
C PHE A 54 0.76 -3.30 8.78
N GLU A 55 1.95 -3.88 8.89
CA GLU A 55 3.11 -3.37 8.20
C GLU A 55 3.20 -4.00 6.82
N SER A 56 3.44 -3.18 5.81
CA SER A 56 3.61 -3.63 4.44
C SER A 56 4.62 -2.78 3.67
N VAL A 57 5.17 -3.37 2.62
CA VAL A 57 6.01 -2.64 1.66
C VAL A 57 5.53 -2.90 0.24
N ILE A 58 5.51 -1.85 -0.55
CA ILE A 58 5.37 -1.90 -2.01
C ILE A 58 6.74 -1.67 -2.60
N ILE A 59 7.21 -2.61 -3.40
CA ILE A 59 8.51 -2.57 -4.06
C ILE A 59 8.26 -2.52 -5.56
N ASN A 60 8.77 -1.50 -6.23
CA ASN A 60 8.67 -1.40 -7.67
C ASN A 60 10.06 -1.51 -8.30
N PHE A 61 10.16 -2.36 -9.33
CA PHE A 61 11.30 -2.45 -10.23
C PHE A 61 10.86 -1.91 -11.58
N ASP A 62 11.43 -0.79 -11.97
CA ASP A 62 11.26 -0.22 -13.31
C ASP A 62 12.51 -0.51 -14.12
N ILE A 63 12.39 -1.37 -15.13
CA ILE A 63 13.47 -1.88 -15.96
C ILE A 63 13.30 -1.35 -17.37
N TYR A 64 14.36 -0.83 -17.96
CA TYR A 64 14.34 -0.30 -19.32
C TYR A 64 15.21 -1.13 -20.25
N LYS A 65 14.67 -1.48 -21.43
CA LYS A 65 15.47 -2.07 -22.53
C LYS A 65 16.47 -1.06 -23.10
N ASP A 66 16.10 0.22 -23.08
CA ASP A 66 16.96 1.31 -23.54
C ASP A 66 18.12 1.53 -22.56
N LYS A 67 19.33 1.27 -23.00
CA LYS A 67 20.56 1.43 -22.20
C LYS A 67 20.86 2.88 -21.80
N ASN A 68 20.20 3.87 -22.42
CA ASN A 68 20.32 5.27 -22.05
C ASN A 68 19.40 5.68 -20.90
N ARG A 69 18.54 4.77 -20.44
CA ARG A 69 17.68 4.98 -19.27
C ARG A 69 18.18 4.14 -18.10
N GLU A 70 18.25 4.78 -16.96
CA GLU A 70 18.58 4.09 -15.70
C GLU A 70 17.36 3.38 -15.15
N ASP A 71 17.55 2.15 -14.75
CA ASP A 71 16.52 1.39 -14.03
C ASP A 71 16.28 2.03 -12.66
N ARG A 72 15.09 1.82 -12.12
CA ARG A 72 14.71 2.38 -10.83
C ARG A 72 14.16 1.30 -9.91
N ILE A 73 14.62 1.32 -8.66
CA ILE A 73 14.03 0.55 -7.57
C ILE A 73 13.41 1.55 -6.59
N SER A 74 12.17 1.36 -6.23
CA SER A 74 11.51 2.19 -5.24
C SER A 74 10.81 1.34 -4.18
N PHE A 75 10.79 1.85 -2.95
CA PHE A 75 10.20 1.20 -1.78
C PHE A 75 9.23 2.16 -1.12
N ARG A 76 8.03 1.69 -0.83
CA ARG A 76 7.03 2.44 -0.09
C ARG A 76 6.54 1.59 1.08
N PHE A 77 7.04 1.90 2.27
CA PHE A 77 6.57 1.30 3.52
C PHE A 77 5.25 1.93 3.93
N ARG A 78 4.34 1.14 4.48
CA ARG A 78 3.01 1.56 4.88
C ARG A 78 2.59 0.90 6.17
N HIS A 79 1.94 1.71 7.03
CA HIS A 79 1.15 1.25 8.15
C HIS A 79 -0.32 1.25 7.70
N LEU A 80 -1.01 0.14 7.85
CA LEU A 80 -2.37 -0.04 7.35
C LEU A 80 -3.29 -0.42 8.51
N ALA A 81 -4.46 0.22 8.58
CA ALA A 81 -5.53 -0.23 9.45
C ALA A 81 -6.07 -1.58 9.00
N LYS A 82 -6.70 -2.33 9.91
CA LYS A 82 -7.20 -3.70 9.63
C LYS A 82 -8.21 -3.74 8.48
N GLU A 83 -9.02 -2.69 8.34
CA GLU A 83 -10.03 -2.57 7.29
C GLU A 83 -9.39 -2.40 5.90
N ASP A 84 -8.33 -1.62 5.83
CA ASP A 84 -7.57 -1.39 4.59
C ASP A 84 -6.69 -2.60 4.25
N ALA A 85 -6.34 -3.40 5.26
CA ALA A 85 -5.47 -4.56 5.10
C ALA A 85 -6.08 -5.65 4.22
N LYS A 86 -7.41 -5.75 4.09
CA LYS A 86 -8.05 -6.74 3.21
C LYS A 86 -7.55 -6.70 1.77
N TRP A 87 -7.20 -5.52 1.26
CA TRP A 87 -6.68 -5.32 -0.10
C TRP A 87 -5.16 -5.48 -0.22
N TYR A 88 -4.43 -5.37 0.91
CA TYR A 88 -2.96 -5.34 0.97
C TYR A 88 -2.37 -6.48 1.78
N MET A 89 -3.22 -7.37 2.35
CA MET A 89 -2.77 -8.46 3.24
C MET A 89 -2.16 -9.64 2.50
N GLU A 90 -2.43 -9.79 1.22
CA GLU A 90 -1.87 -10.88 0.43
C GLU A 90 -0.58 -10.42 -0.23
N ASN A 91 0.47 -11.24 -0.08
CA ASN A 91 1.64 -11.10 -0.92
C ASN A 91 1.18 -11.27 -2.36
N ARG A 92 1.43 -10.30 -3.19
CA ARG A 92 1.03 -10.36 -4.60
C ARG A 92 2.05 -9.64 -5.48
N GLU A 93 2.03 -10.00 -6.72
CA GLU A 93 2.87 -9.44 -7.76
C GLU A 93 2.00 -8.90 -8.90
N SER A 94 2.46 -7.83 -9.52
CA SER A 94 1.94 -7.43 -10.82
C SER A 94 3.07 -7.02 -11.75
N VAL A 95 2.86 -7.31 -13.02
CA VAL A 95 3.83 -7.03 -14.06
C VAL A 95 3.15 -6.27 -15.19
N SER A 96 3.85 -5.29 -15.76
CA SER A 96 3.42 -4.57 -16.93
C SER A 96 4.59 -4.37 -17.89
N VAL A 97 4.40 -4.78 -19.14
CA VAL A 97 5.34 -4.55 -20.24
C VAL A 97 4.73 -3.52 -21.17
N TYR A 98 5.45 -2.45 -21.42
CA TYR A 98 5.03 -1.32 -22.23
C TYR A 98 5.67 -1.36 -23.64
N ASP A 99 5.07 -0.67 -24.60
CA ASP A 99 5.51 -0.61 -26.00
C ASP A 99 6.88 0.04 -26.18
N ASN A 100 7.25 0.96 -25.29
CA ASN A 100 8.56 1.63 -25.27
C ASN A 100 9.69 0.78 -24.66
N GLY A 101 9.42 -0.50 -24.33
CA GLY A 101 10.38 -1.39 -23.71
C GLY A 101 10.58 -1.19 -22.22
N TRP A 102 9.72 -0.40 -21.58
CA TRP A 102 9.66 -0.30 -20.13
C TRP A 102 8.91 -1.51 -19.54
N ILE A 103 9.47 -2.08 -18.48
CA ILE A 103 8.91 -3.20 -17.73
C ILE A 103 8.78 -2.73 -16.30
N SER A 104 7.56 -2.76 -15.76
CA SER A 104 7.30 -2.44 -14.36
C SER A 104 6.86 -3.69 -13.61
N ILE A 105 7.54 -4.01 -12.53
CA ILE A 105 7.21 -5.12 -11.62
C ILE A 105 6.93 -4.52 -10.26
N CYS A 106 5.74 -4.79 -9.73
CA CYS A 106 5.32 -4.31 -8.43
C CYS A 106 5.07 -5.51 -7.51
N LEU A 107 5.77 -5.52 -6.38
CA LEU A 107 5.64 -6.54 -5.35
C LEU A 107 5.00 -5.92 -4.12
N TRP A 108 3.93 -6.52 -3.61
CA TRP A 108 3.32 -6.20 -2.31
C TRP A 108 3.73 -7.26 -1.31
N ARG A 109 4.28 -6.83 -0.18
CA ARG A 109 4.75 -7.74 0.87
C ARG A 109 4.25 -7.28 2.23
N ARG A 110 3.69 -8.22 2.99
CA ARG A 110 3.45 -8.03 4.40
C ARG A 110 4.77 -8.09 5.15
N LEU A 111 4.92 -7.25 6.16
CA LEU A 111 6.11 -7.19 6.99
C LEU A 111 5.77 -7.63 8.42
N PRO A 112 6.73 -8.22 9.16
CA PRO A 112 6.59 -8.42 10.59
C PRO A 112 6.63 -7.06 11.31
N ASN A 113 6.04 -6.99 12.51
CA ASN A 113 5.93 -5.75 13.26
C ASN A 113 7.28 -5.07 13.61
N ASN A 114 8.37 -5.83 13.62
CA ASN A 114 9.72 -5.37 13.97
C ASN A 114 10.67 -5.47 12.77
N TYR A 115 10.22 -5.09 11.59
CA TYR A 115 11.05 -5.13 10.40
C TYR A 115 12.15 -4.06 10.41
N ASP A 116 13.22 -4.36 9.68
CA ASP A 116 14.34 -3.46 9.43
C ASP A 116 14.29 -3.02 7.95
N GLU A 117 13.99 -1.74 7.72
CA GLU A 117 13.86 -1.19 6.36
C GLU A 117 15.14 -1.40 5.53
N ASP A 118 16.31 -1.21 6.12
CA ASP A 118 17.58 -1.32 5.42
C ASP A 118 17.86 -2.76 4.99
N LYS A 119 17.51 -3.74 5.82
CA LYS A 119 17.59 -5.16 5.45
C LYS A 119 16.67 -5.47 4.28
N ILE A 120 15.43 -4.97 4.30
CA ILE A 120 14.47 -5.16 3.23
C ILE A 120 14.98 -4.52 1.93
N ARG A 121 15.42 -3.27 1.99
CA ARG A 121 16.00 -2.55 0.83
C ARG A 121 17.18 -3.33 0.25
N ASN A 122 18.11 -3.77 1.06
CA ASN A 122 19.28 -4.53 0.64
C ASN A 122 18.90 -5.88 0.02
N LYS A 123 17.97 -6.62 0.65
CA LYS A 123 17.46 -7.89 0.13
C LYS A 123 16.92 -7.71 -1.29
N TYR A 124 15.97 -6.79 -1.48
CA TYR A 124 15.31 -6.65 -2.78
C TYR A 124 16.15 -5.94 -3.84
N THR A 125 17.10 -5.12 -3.44
CA THR A 125 18.12 -4.60 -4.37
C THR A 125 18.97 -5.73 -4.95
N LYS A 126 19.39 -6.68 -4.11
CA LYS A 126 20.11 -7.87 -4.58
C LYS A 126 19.24 -8.74 -5.47
N VAL A 127 18.00 -9.01 -5.06
CA VAL A 127 17.01 -9.74 -5.88
C VAL A 127 16.85 -9.10 -7.25
N TYR A 128 16.73 -7.77 -7.32
CA TYR A 128 16.66 -7.06 -8.59
C TYR A 128 17.90 -7.29 -9.45
N GLN A 129 19.10 -7.20 -8.89
CA GLN A 129 20.35 -7.41 -9.62
C GLN A 129 20.41 -8.82 -10.23
N ASP A 130 19.96 -9.83 -9.47
CA ASP A 130 19.93 -11.22 -9.93
C ASP A 130 18.89 -11.44 -11.05
N LEU A 131 17.71 -10.79 -10.95
CA LEU A 131 16.60 -10.99 -11.89
C LEU A 131 16.68 -10.15 -13.16
N ARG A 132 17.34 -9.01 -13.13
CA ARG A 132 17.35 -8.06 -14.25
C ARG A 132 17.71 -8.70 -15.59
N GLY A 133 18.77 -9.50 -15.58
CA GLY A 133 19.24 -10.18 -16.77
C GLY A 133 18.23 -11.18 -17.31
N GLU A 134 17.64 -11.97 -16.43
CA GLU A 134 16.63 -12.98 -16.76
C GLU A 134 15.35 -12.33 -17.34
N ILE A 135 14.88 -11.23 -16.71
CA ILE A 135 13.70 -10.50 -17.18
C ILE A 135 13.93 -9.90 -18.57
N LEU A 136 15.07 -9.25 -18.79
CA LEU A 136 15.40 -8.69 -20.10
C LEU A 136 15.53 -9.77 -21.17
N TYR A 137 16.08 -10.93 -20.84
CA TYR A 137 16.13 -12.07 -21.74
C TYR A 137 14.73 -12.58 -22.07
N LEU A 138 13.89 -12.85 -21.08
CA LEU A 138 12.53 -13.31 -21.28
C LEU A 138 11.72 -12.36 -22.16
N VAL A 139 11.80 -11.05 -21.88
CA VAL A 139 11.06 -10.05 -22.67
C VAL A 139 11.66 -9.85 -24.06
N SER A 140 12.95 -10.19 -24.29
CA SER A 140 13.54 -10.14 -25.64
C SER A 140 12.99 -11.20 -26.57
N GLU A 141 12.54 -12.33 -26.04
CA GLU A 141 11.90 -13.42 -26.80
C GLU A 141 10.47 -13.07 -27.25
N PHE A 142 9.87 -12.02 -26.69
CA PHE A 142 8.52 -11.60 -27.04
C PHE A 142 8.54 -10.37 -27.95
N ASP A 143 7.75 -10.43 -29.01
CA ASP A 143 7.43 -9.27 -29.82
C ASP A 143 6.34 -8.44 -29.10
N CYS A 144 6.72 -7.24 -28.63
CA CYS A 144 5.83 -6.33 -27.92
C CYS A 144 5.22 -5.25 -28.83
N SER A 145 5.29 -5.39 -30.15
CA SER A 145 4.88 -4.38 -31.12
C SER A 145 3.36 -4.13 -31.17
N THR A 146 2.55 -5.13 -30.78
CA THR A 146 1.09 -5.02 -30.77
C THR A 146 0.54 -5.25 -29.38
N TYR A 147 -0.71 -4.81 -29.14
CA TYR A 147 -1.41 -5.01 -27.87
C TYR A 147 -1.48 -6.48 -27.46
N ASP A 148 -1.90 -7.37 -28.39
CA ASP A 148 -2.05 -8.80 -28.10
C ASP A 148 -0.71 -9.46 -27.76
N LYS A 149 0.36 -9.09 -28.45
CA LYS A 149 1.69 -9.60 -28.17
C LYS A 149 2.20 -9.13 -26.81
N ARG A 150 1.95 -7.86 -26.44
CA ARG A 150 2.27 -7.35 -25.08
C ARG A 150 1.48 -8.07 -24.00
N ARG A 151 0.19 -8.38 -24.25
CA ARG A 151 -0.63 -9.15 -23.30
C ARG A 151 -0.02 -10.52 -23.04
N ILE A 152 0.41 -11.22 -24.08
CA ILE A 152 1.08 -12.53 -23.94
C ILE A 152 2.40 -12.39 -23.16
N ALA A 153 3.19 -11.37 -23.45
CA ALA A 153 4.43 -11.09 -22.73
C ALA A 153 4.17 -10.81 -21.24
N ASN A 154 3.15 -10.01 -20.93
CA ASN A 154 2.71 -9.76 -19.56
C ASN A 154 2.31 -11.04 -18.83
N GLU A 155 1.46 -11.87 -19.45
CA GLU A 155 0.97 -13.12 -18.84
C GLU A 155 2.12 -14.09 -18.55
N ASN A 156 3.09 -14.21 -19.45
CA ASN A 156 4.24 -15.08 -19.25
C ASN A 156 5.19 -14.55 -18.18
N LEU A 157 5.47 -13.26 -18.19
CA LEU A 157 6.32 -12.63 -17.18
C LEU A 157 5.63 -12.62 -15.81
N GLN A 158 4.32 -12.42 -15.75
CA GLN A 158 3.54 -12.53 -14.52
C GLN A 158 3.70 -13.92 -13.90
N LYS A 159 3.51 -14.97 -14.65
CA LYS A 159 3.69 -16.38 -14.19
C LYS A 159 5.12 -16.64 -13.69
N TYR A 160 6.11 -16.10 -14.40
CA TYR A 160 7.50 -16.23 -13.98
C TYR A 160 7.74 -15.55 -12.63
N ILE A 161 7.25 -14.33 -12.45
CA ILE A 161 7.39 -13.55 -11.22
C ILE A 161 6.62 -14.21 -10.07
N GLU A 162 5.38 -14.66 -10.30
CA GLU A 162 4.59 -15.42 -9.31
C GLU A 162 5.31 -16.70 -8.88
N GLY A 163 5.86 -17.45 -9.81
CA GLY A 163 6.64 -18.67 -9.51
C GLY A 163 7.92 -18.38 -8.72
N ARG A 164 8.52 -17.21 -8.92
CA ARG A 164 9.76 -16.81 -8.23
C ARG A 164 9.52 -16.23 -6.83
N PHE A 165 8.42 -15.51 -6.64
CA PHE A 165 8.12 -14.75 -5.42
C PHE A 165 6.90 -15.23 -4.65
N GLY A 166 6.00 -16.00 -5.27
CA GLY A 166 4.70 -16.36 -4.68
C GLY A 166 4.76 -17.28 -3.46
N ILE A 167 5.96 -17.70 -3.04
CA ILE A 167 6.17 -18.59 -1.88
C ILE A 167 6.98 -17.89 -0.76
N GLU A 168 7.51 -16.70 -1.00
CA GLU A 168 8.30 -16.02 0.02
C GLU A 168 7.41 -15.33 1.06
N GLU A 169 7.11 -16.03 2.16
CA GLU A 169 6.88 -15.33 3.42
C GLU A 169 8.19 -14.66 3.84
N ILE A 170 8.13 -13.36 4.18
CA ILE A 170 9.27 -12.72 4.83
C ILE A 170 9.33 -13.35 6.24
N SER A 171 10.03 -14.47 6.35
CA SER A 171 10.32 -15.08 7.64
C SER A 171 11.19 -14.13 8.47
N GLU A 172 10.86 -14.08 9.77
CA GLU A 172 11.49 -13.29 10.83
C GLU A 172 13.03 -13.29 10.82
#